data_237e2936dda3d243b9b762186a669d65
#
_entry.id   237e2936dda3d243b9b762186a669d65
#
_cell.length_a   1.000
_cell.length_b   1.000
_cell.length_c   1.000
_cell.angle_alpha   90.00
_cell.angle_beta   90.00
_cell.angle_gamma   90.00
#
_symmetry.space_group_name_H-M   'P 1'
#
loop_
_entity.id
_entity.type
_entity.pdbx_description
1 polymer ?
#
loop_
_entity_poly.entity_id
_entity_poly.type
_entity_poly.pdbx_seq_one_letter_code
_entity_poly.pdbx_strand_id
1 'polypeptide(L)'
;MLGDDPGNARTFSRPVAMSPSSSPEYAGDLGLAEAWALLEQEPKAQLVDVRTVAEWNFVGLPDLSVLGRKAHCVELQSFPTMQPNPNFAADTAEALQLAGAWPQTPVLFLCSSGARSRAAAMAMARAGFEKAFNVAGGFEGDLDGDGHRGETNGWKAAGLPWRQS
;
A
#
# COMPACT_ATOMS: atom_id res chain seq x y z
N MET A 1 -31.01 -41.60 -18.07
CA MET A 1 -30.90 -41.26 -17.93
C MET A 1 -30.62 -40.54 -17.53
N LEU A 2 -30.35 -40.33 -17.39
CA LEU A 2 -30.05 -39.74 -17.02
C LEU A 2 -29.44 -38.94 -16.58
N GLY A 3 -29.04 -38.77 -16.42
CA GLY A 3 -28.38 -38.14 -16.09
C GLY A 3 -28.16 -37.20 -15.73
N ASP A 4 -28.09 -36.89 -15.51
CA ASP A 4 -27.91 -36.11 -15.13
C ASP A 4 -27.26 -35.30 -14.85
N ASP A 5 -26.78 -34.93 -14.90
CA ASP A 5 -26.09 -34.21 -14.76
C ASP A 5 -25.87 -33.33 -14.01
N PRO A 6 -25.93 -33.18 -13.74
CA PRO A 6 -25.81 -32.55 -12.84
C PRO A 6 -24.75 -31.91 -12.55
N GLY A 7 -24.16 -32.21 -12.69
CA GLY A 7 -23.16 -31.65 -12.43
C GLY A 7 -23.03 -30.40 -12.50
N ASN A 8 -23.36 -30.19 -12.68
CA ASN A 8 -23.16 -29.14 -12.89
C ASN A 8 -23.34 -28.26 -12.17
N ALA A 9 -23.64 -28.19 -12.13
CA ALA A 9 -24.09 -27.23 -11.63
C ALA A 9 -23.42 -26.69 -10.62
N ARG A 10 -23.23 -27.11 -10.00
CA ARG A 10 -22.67 -26.66 -9.05
C ARG A 10 -21.87 -25.80 -9.17
N THR A 11 -21.63 -25.85 -9.55
CA THR A 11 -20.70 -25.24 -9.75
C THR A 11 -20.79 -24.01 -9.59
N PHE A 12 -21.32 -23.56 -9.79
CA PHE A 12 -21.30 -22.45 -9.77
C PHE A 12 -21.52 -21.81 -8.83
N SER A 13 -21.67 -21.98 -8.55
CA SER A 13 -22.11 -21.42 -7.65
C SER A 13 -21.31 -20.77 -6.85
N ARG A 14 -20.62 -20.87 -6.63
CA ARG A 14 -19.86 -20.35 -5.92
C ARG A 14 -19.61 -19.17 -5.98
N PRO A 15 -19.52 -18.92 -6.75
CA PRO A 15 -19.04 -17.72 -6.87
C PRO A 15 -19.75 -16.79 -6.17
N VAL A 16 -20.59 -16.90 -6.18
CA VAL A 16 -21.33 -16.16 -5.68
C VAL A 16 -21.19 -15.86 -4.42
N ALA A 17 -20.87 -16.63 -3.86
CA ALA A 17 -20.76 -16.49 -2.61
C ALA A 17 -20.07 -15.35 -2.19
N MET A 18 -19.35 -14.78 -3.00
CA MET A 18 -18.66 -13.78 -2.61
C MET A 18 -19.43 -12.67 -2.25
N SER A 19 -19.39 -12.21 -1.16
CA SER A 19 -20.03 -11.02 -0.73
C SER A 19 -19.10 -9.87 -0.98
N PRO A 20 -19.43 -9.01 -1.84
CA PRO A 20 -18.55 -7.89 -2.17
C PRO A 20 -18.23 -7.02 -0.99
N SER A 21 -19.18 -6.84 -0.08
CA SER A 21 -18.96 -5.94 1.03
C SER A 21 -18.02 -6.49 2.08
N SER A 22 -17.72 -7.78 2.05
CA SER A 22 -16.89 -8.37 3.07
C SER A 22 -15.43 -8.47 2.69
N SER A 23 -15.07 -8.16 1.45
CA SER A 23 -13.71 -8.29 0.98
C SER A 23 -13.06 -6.97 0.68
N PRO A 24 -11.88 -6.73 1.17
CA PRO A 24 -11.16 -5.53 0.76
C PRO A 24 -10.80 -5.68 -0.70
N GLU A 25 -10.76 -4.55 -1.38
CA GLU A 25 -10.45 -4.52 -2.80
C GLU A 25 -8.99 -4.14 -3.00
N TYR A 26 -8.09 -4.80 -2.35
CA TYR A 26 -6.66 -4.65 -2.51
C TYR A 26 -5.99 -5.95 -2.11
N ALA A 27 -4.67 -6.04 -2.31
CA ALA A 27 -3.99 -7.33 -2.13
C ALA A 27 -3.82 -7.73 -0.67
N GLY A 28 -3.92 -6.79 0.26
CA GLY A 28 -3.85 -7.10 1.67
C GLY A 28 -2.88 -6.23 2.42
N ASP A 29 -2.74 -6.50 3.70
CA ASP A 29 -1.83 -5.78 4.58
C ASP A 29 -0.53 -6.55 4.73
N LEU A 30 0.60 -5.83 4.74
CA LEU A 30 1.91 -6.41 5.02
C LEU A 30 2.46 -5.74 6.28
N GLY A 31 3.04 -6.54 7.17
CA GLY A 31 3.81 -5.97 8.26
C GLY A 31 5.11 -5.37 7.75
N LEU A 32 5.84 -4.65 8.60
CA LEU A 32 7.05 -3.96 8.17
C LEU A 32 8.12 -4.92 7.69
N ALA A 33 8.31 -6.03 8.40
CA ALA A 33 9.31 -7.02 7.99
C ALA A 33 8.95 -7.67 6.66
N GLU A 34 7.66 -7.99 6.47
CA GLU A 34 7.20 -8.57 5.22
C GLU A 34 7.33 -7.59 4.06
N ALA A 35 7.02 -6.32 4.33
CA ALA A 35 7.12 -5.26 3.32
C ALA A 35 8.57 -5.12 2.86
N TRP A 36 9.50 -5.05 3.80
CA TRP A 36 10.92 -4.91 3.46
C TRP A 36 11.42 -6.13 2.71
N ALA A 37 11.05 -7.33 3.16
CA ALA A 37 11.45 -8.57 2.48
C ALA A 37 10.95 -8.59 1.04
N LEU A 38 9.72 -8.15 0.81
CA LEU A 38 9.17 -8.12 -0.55
C LEU A 38 9.94 -7.14 -1.43
N LEU A 39 10.28 -5.97 -0.89
CA LEU A 39 11.08 -4.99 -1.64
C LEU A 39 12.46 -5.53 -1.97
N GLU A 40 13.05 -6.30 -1.06
CA GLU A 40 14.36 -6.92 -1.31
C GLU A 40 14.30 -8.02 -2.36
N GLN A 41 13.26 -8.84 -2.29
CA GLN A 41 13.16 -10.03 -3.14
C GLN A 41 12.66 -9.75 -4.54
N GLU A 42 11.86 -8.70 -4.71
CA GLU A 42 11.26 -8.35 -5.99
C GLU A 42 11.87 -7.06 -6.51
N PRO A 43 12.82 -7.14 -7.43
CA PRO A 43 13.52 -5.92 -7.89
C PRO A 43 12.60 -4.87 -8.49
N LYS A 44 11.44 -5.27 -9.00
CA LYS A 44 10.50 -4.33 -9.61
C LYS A 44 9.49 -3.76 -8.62
N ALA A 45 9.39 -4.34 -7.41
CA ALA A 45 8.44 -3.88 -6.43
C ALA A 45 8.69 -2.41 -6.08
N GLN A 46 7.62 -1.66 -5.89
CA GLN A 46 7.69 -0.22 -5.66
C GLN A 46 7.04 0.15 -4.34
N LEU A 47 7.52 1.22 -3.72
CA LEU A 47 6.94 1.77 -2.50
C LEU A 47 6.42 3.17 -2.81
N VAL A 48 5.17 3.43 -2.46
CA VAL A 48 4.54 4.74 -2.61
C VAL A 48 4.21 5.30 -1.24
N ASP A 49 4.79 6.44 -0.91
CA ASP A 49 4.51 7.14 0.33
C ASP A 49 3.40 8.15 0.04
N VAL A 50 2.24 7.94 0.65
CA VAL A 50 1.05 8.73 0.36
C VAL A 50 0.77 9.79 1.42
N ARG A 51 1.75 10.08 2.26
CA ARG A 51 1.64 11.11 3.28
C ARG A 51 1.68 12.50 2.63
N THR A 52 1.74 13.54 3.44
CA THR A 52 1.77 14.92 2.96
C THR A 52 3.20 15.42 2.81
N VAL A 53 3.36 16.48 2.03
CA VAL A 53 4.65 17.18 1.89
C VAL A 53 5.18 17.57 3.26
N ALA A 54 4.31 18.03 4.16
CA ALA A 54 4.73 18.42 5.50
C ALA A 54 5.36 17.24 6.25
N GLU A 55 4.76 16.07 6.16
CA GLU A 55 5.30 14.88 6.82
C GLU A 55 6.65 14.48 6.21
N TRP A 56 6.79 14.56 4.91
CA TRP A 56 8.07 14.23 4.26
C TRP A 56 9.17 15.19 4.72
N ASN A 57 8.85 16.46 4.86
CA ASN A 57 9.85 17.46 5.24
C ASN A 57 10.20 17.44 6.73
N PHE A 58 9.21 17.19 7.59
CA PHE A 58 9.43 17.34 9.03
C PHE A 58 9.59 16.01 9.78
N VAL A 59 9.05 14.93 9.25
CA VAL A 59 9.13 13.62 9.90
C VAL A 59 10.21 12.75 9.28
N GLY A 60 10.39 12.85 7.98
CA GLY A 60 11.36 12.05 7.25
C GLY A 60 10.74 11.18 6.18
N LEU A 61 11.58 10.47 5.46
CA LEU A 61 11.20 9.64 4.31
C LEU A 61 11.81 8.26 4.44
N PRO A 62 11.13 7.21 3.96
CA PRO A 62 11.78 5.92 3.82
C PRO A 62 12.90 6.02 2.79
N ASP A 63 13.99 5.34 3.06
CA ASP A 63 15.18 5.41 2.20
C ASP A 63 15.43 4.04 1.58
N LEU A 64 15.18 3.93 0.29
CA LEU A 64 15.37 2.69 -0.45
C LEU A 64 16.67 2.68 -1.27
N SER A 65 17.60 3.61 -0.98
CA SER A 65 18.82 3.72 -1.76
C SER A 65 19.66 2.45 -1.73
N VAL A 66 19.63 1.72 -0.62
CA VAL A 66 20.36 0.46 -0.51
C VAL A 66 19.81 -0.59 -1.48
N LEU A 67 18.58 -0.42 -1.93
CA LEU A 67 17.96 -1.31 -2.91
C LEU A 67 18.05 -0.73 -4.33
N GLY A 68 18.69 0.43 -4.49
CA GLY A 68 18.80 1.09 -5.79
C GLY A 68 17.52 1.72 -6.28
N ARG A 69 16.61 2.02 -5.38
CA ARG A 69 15.30 2.58 -5.71
C ARG A 69 14.97 3.78 -4.83
N LYS A 70 13.90 4.48 -5.16
CA LYS A 70 13.37 5.57 -4.36
C LYS A 70 11.92 5.30 -4.07
N ALA A 71 11.45 5.74 -2.91
CA ALA A 71 10.02 5.77 -2.64
C ALA A 71 9.39 6.87 -3.50
N HIS A 72 8.23 6.57 -4.07
CA HIS A 72 7.45 7.56 -4.79
C HIS A 72 6.63 8.35 -3.78
N CYS A 73 6.66 9.67 -3.85
CA CYS A 73 5.93 10.53 -2.92
C CYS A 73 4.76 11.17 -3.64
N VAL A 74 3.55 10.68 -3.37
CA VAL A 74 2.33 11.20 -4.00
C VAL A 74 1.28 11.38 -2.91
N GLU A 75 0.91 12.63 -2.62
CA GLU A 75 -0.07 12.88 -1.57
C GLU A 75 -1.43 12.31 -1.91
N LEU A 76 -2.02 11.55 -0.97
CA LEU A 76 -3.42 11.17 -1.08
C LEU A 76 -4.31 12.33 -0.68
N GLN A 77 -3.89 13.08 0.33
CA GLN A 77 -4.57 14.25 0.85
C GLN A 77 -3.52 15.32 1.13
N SER A 78 -3.90 16.58 1.06
CA SER A 78 -2.97 17.70 1.25
C SER A 78 -3.17 18.38 2.59
N PHE A 79 -2.09 18.58 3.31
CA PHE A 79 -2.08 19.32 4.57
C PHE A 79 -2.18 20.83 4.27
N PRO A 80 -2.86 21.64 5.08
CA PRO A 80 -3.42 21.30 6.40
C PRO A 80 -4.87 20.83 6.38
N THR A 81 -5.61 21.03 5.30
CA THR A 81 -7.04 20.74 5.28
C THR A 81 -7.35 19.27 5.01
N MET A 82 -6.35 18.49 4.65
CA MET A 82 -6.48 17.09 4.29
C MET A 82 -7.46 16.90 3.13
N GLN A 83 -7.45 17.85 2.20
CA GLN A 83 -8.26 17.80 1.02
C GLN A 83 -7.82 16.63 0.13
N PRO A 84 -8.73 15.80 -0.36
CA PRO A 84 -8.33 14.71 -1.23
C PRO A 84 -7.67 15.21 -2.51
N ASN A 85 -6.66 14.48 -2.97
CA ASN A 85 -5.97 14.78 -4.22
C ASN A 85 -6.71 14.10 -5.37
N PRO A 86 -7.42 14.86 -6.21
CA PRO A 86 -8.22 14.23 -7.27
C PRO A 86 -7.38 13.55 -8.34
N ASN A 87 -6.09 13.87 -8.40
CA ASN A 87 -5.18 13.29 -9.38
C ASN A 87 -4.35 12.14 -8.83
N PHE A 88 -4.66 11.68 -7.60
CA PHE A 88 -3.81 10.69 -6.95
C PHE A 88 -3.62 9.42 -7.80
N ALA A 89 -4.72 8.84 -8.28
CA ALA A 89 -4.63 7.59 -9.02
C ALA A 89 -3.87 7.77 -10.33
N ALA A 90 -4.14 8.86 -11.05
CA ALA A 90 -3.49 9.12 -12.34
C ALA A 90 -1.99 9.39 -12.15
N ASP A 91 -1.64 10.24 -11.19
CA ASP A 91 -0.25 10.60 -10.94
C ASP A 91 0.54 9.39 -10.45
N THR A 92 -0.07 8.59 -9.59
CA THR A 92 0.58 7.39 -9.07
C THR A 92 0.79 6.37 -10.18
N ALA A 93 -0.24 6.14 -11.02
CA ALA A 93 -0.11 5.20 -12.12
C ALA A 93 1.00 5.63 -13.07
N GLU A 94 1.09 6.91 -13.37
CA GLU A 94 2.14 7.41 -14.25
C GLU A 94 3.53 7.18 -13.64
N ALA A 95 3.71 7.51 -12.37
CA ALA A 95 4.99 7.31 -11.70
C ALA A 95 5.38 5.84 -11.67
N LEU A 96 4.43 4.97 -11.40
CA LEU A 96 4.69 3.52 -11.36
C LEU A 96 5.05 2.98 -12.73
N GLN A 97 4.36 3.41 -13.76
CA GLN A 97 4.64 2.97 -15.12
C GLN A 97 6.02 3.44 -15.57
N LEU A 98 6.39 4.67 -15.24
CA LEU A 98 7.72 5.19 -15.56
C LEU A 98 8.81 4.42 -14.83
N ALA A 99 8.51 3.86 -13.68
CA ALA A 99 9.46 3.03 -12.93
C ALA A 99 9.47 1.58 -13.39
N GLY A 100 8.66 1.23 -14.39
CA GLY A 100 8.62 -0.12 -14.94
C GLY A 100 7.66 -1.05 -14.22
N ALA A 101 6.76 -0.52 -13.41
CA ALA A 101 5.78 -1.36 -12.73
C ALA A 101 4.58 -1.62 -13.64
N TRP A 102 4.19 -2.88 -13.72
CA TRP A 102 3.05 -3.33 -14.50
C TRP A 102 1.92 -3.74 -13.56
N PRO A 103 0.73 -4.05 -14.09
CA PRO A 103 -0.37 -4.45 -13.20
C PRO A 103 -0.06 -5.58 -12.23
N GLN A 104 0.87 -6.48 -12.56
CA GLN A 104 1.21 -7.59 -11.68
C GLN A 104 2.38 -7.30 -10.75
N THR A 105 3.00 -6.14 -10.88
CA THR A 105 4.14 -5.77 -10.03
C THR A 105 3.65 -5.42 -8.63
N PRO A 106 4.28 -5.93 -7.58
CA PRO A 106 3.89 -5.53 -6.23
C PRO A 106 4.15 -4.06 -5.98
N VAL A 107 3.13 -3.38 -5.46
CA VAL A 107 3.23 -1.97 -5.08
C VAL A 107 2.76 -1.82 -3.65
N LEU A 108 3.58 -1.25 -2.82
CA LEU A 108 3.32 -1.10 -1.39
C LEU A 108 3.03 0.36 -1.09
N PHE A 109 1.96 0.59 -0.34
CA PHE A 109 1.53 1.95 0.02
C PHE A 109 1.75 2.20 1.49
N LEU A 110 2.38 3.32 1.81
CA LEU A 110 2.82 3.68 3.16
C LEU A 110 2.26 5.03 3.55
N CYS A 111 1.71 5.12 4.77
CA CYS A 111 1.36 6.41 5.35
C CYS A 111 1.88 6.47 6.78
N SER A 112 1.30 7.27 7.65
CA SER A 112 1.80 7.42 9.00
C SER A 112 1.52 6.17 9.86
N SER A 113 0.29 5.66 9.83
CA SER A 113 -0.11 4.53 10.67
C SER A 113 -0.93 3.45 9.96
N GLY A 114 -1.24 3.63 8.70
CA GLY A 114 -1.87 2.58 7.88
C GLY A 114 -3.24 2.89 7.28
N ALA A 115 -3.93 3.94 7.73
CA ALA A 115 -5.29 4.19 7.26
C ALA A 115 -5.35 4.81 5.86
N ARG A 116 -4.56 5.85 5.63
CA ARG A 116 -4.52 6.50 4.31
C ARG A 116 -3.95 5.57 3.25
N SER A 117 -2.93 4.80 3.61
CA SER A 117 -2.29 3.89 2.68
C SER A 117 -3.20 2.72 2.30
N ARG A 118 -4.08 2.29 3.20
CA ARG A 118 -5.08 1.29 2.84
C ARG A 118 -6.03 1.85 1.78
N ALA A 119 -6.50 3.08 1.98
CA ALA A 119 -7.37 3.73 0.98
C ALA A 119 -6.65 3.89 -0.35
N ALA A 120 -5.35 4.23 -0.32
CA ALA A 120 -4.55 4.36 -1.52
C ALA A 120 -4.41 3.02 -2.25
N ALA A 121 -4.16 1.94 -1.50
CA ALA A 121 -4.05 0.61 -2.09
C ALA A 121 -5.35 0.19 -2.76
N MET A 122 -6.48 0.50 -2.12
CA MET A 122 -7.79 0.21 -2.71
C MET A 122 -8.01 1.01 -4.00
N ALA A 123 -7.65 2.28 -4.00
CA ALA A 123 -7.79 3.12 -5.20
C ALA A 123 -6.94 2.59 -6.35
N MET A 124 -5.71 2.16 -6.07
CA MET A 124 -4.84 1.67 -7.12
C MET A 124 -5.20 0.26 -7.57
N ALA A 125 -5.80 -0.54 -6.70
CA ALA A 125 -6.35 -1.84 -7.11
C ALA A 125 -7.47 -1.63 -8.12
N ARG A 126 -8.34 -0.63 -7.89
CA ARG A 126 -9.40 -0.29 -8.85
C ARG A 126 -8.80 0.22 -10.16
N ALA A 127 -7.63 0.82 -10.11
CA ALA A 127 -6.95 1.31 -11.30
C ALA A 127 -6.21 0.21 -12.06
N GLY A 128 -6.24 -1.02 -11.57
CA GLY A 128 -5.67 -2.17 -12.28
C GLY A 128 -4.40 -2.75 -11.71
N PHE A 129 -3.91 -2.24 -10.57
CA PHE A 129 -2.71 -2.79 -9.95
C PHE A 129 -3.11 -3.94 -9.03
N GLU A 130 -2.87 -5.15 -9.50
CA GLU A 130 -3.38 -6.36 -8.86
C GLU A 130 -2.71 -6.70 -7.54
N LYS A 131 -1.49 -6.22 -7.34
CA LYS A 131 -0.74 -6.49 -6.11
C LYS A 131 -0.49 -5.19 -5.36
N ALA A 132 -1.55 -4.44 -5.10
CA ALA A 132 -1.49 -3.22 -4.30
C ALA A 132 -1.65 -3.60 -2.83
N PHE A 133 -0.59 -3.43 -2.05
CA PHE A 133 -0.56 -3.78 -0.63
C PHE A 133 -0.53 -2.54 0.25
N ASN A 134 -1.11 -2.65 1.43
CA ASN A 134 -0.98 -1.65 2.46
C ASN A 134 0.14 -2.06 3.43
N VAL A 135 1.07 -1.15 3.74
CA VAL A 135 2.06 -1.41 4.78
C VAL A 135 1.42 -1.06 6.12
N ALA A 136 0.99 -2.09 6.83
CA ALA A 136 0.36 -1.92 8.13
C ALA A 136 1.40 -1.39 9.12
N GLY A 137 0.99 -0.49 9.98
CA GLY A 137 1.89 0.16 10.91
C GLY A 137 2.46 1.47 10.39
N GLY A 138 2.63 1.61 9.09
CA GLY A 138 3.06 2.87 8.48
C GLY A 138 4.47 3.30 8.84
N PHE A 139 4.74 4.59 8.64
CA PHE A 139 6.07 5.14 8.88
C PHE A 139 6.34 5.39 10.35
N GLU A 140 5.37 5.93 11.06
CA GLU A 140 5.51 6.27 12.47
C GLU A 140 4.82 5.30 13.41
N GLY A 141 3.82 4.58 12.92
CA GLY A 141 3.11 3.59 13.72
C GLY A 141 2.10 4.19 14.67
N ASP A 142 1.80 3.43 15.70
CA ASP A 142 0.79 3.78 16.68
C ASP A 142 1.35 4.66 17.78
N LEU A 143 0.46 5.34 18.51
CA LEU A 143 0.84 6.09 19.68
C LEU A 143 1.25 5.15 20.80
N ASP A 144 2.28 5.53 21.55
CA ASP A 144 2.66 4.79 22.75
C ASP A 144 1.82 5.29 23.94
N GLY A 145 2.15 4.81 25.13
CA GLY A 145 1.43 5.16 26.36
C GLY A 145 1.52 6.64 26.72
N ASP A 146 2.49 7.34 26.19
CA ASP A 146 2.68 8.76 26.44
C ASP A 146 2.15 9.63 25.30
N GLY A 147 1.53 9.02 24.31
CA GLY A 147 0.98 9.76 23.17
C GLY A 147 1.99 10.11 22.10
N HIS A 148 3.08 9.36 22.01
CA HIS A 148 4.12 9.59 21.00
C HIS A 148 4.09 8.50 19.95
N ARG A 149 4.43 8.87 18.72
CA ARG A 149 4.60 7.92 17.62
C ARG A 149 6.09 7.71 17.34
N GLY A 150 6.39 6.64 16.62
CA GLY A 150 7.74 6.37 16.17
C GLY A 150 8.51 5.40 17.03
N GLU A 151 7.91 4.90 18.09
CA GLU A 151 8.60 4.01 19.03
C GLU A 151 7.91 2.67 19.25
N THR A 152 6.61 2.61 19.05
CA THR A 152 5.85 1.38 19.30
C THR A 152 5.99 0.41 18.15
N ASN A 153 5.75 0.88 16.94
CA ASN A 153 5.85 0.08 15.73
C ASN A 153 6.03 1.04 14.55
N GLY A 154 5.98 0.50 13.33
CA GLY A 154 6.15 1.31 12.13
C GLY A 154 7.57 1.20 11.58
N TRP A 155 7.78 1.84 10.44
CA TRP A 155 9.03 1.81 9.69
C TRP A 155 10.23 2.23 10.53
N LYS A 156 10.09 3.36 11.23
CA LYS A 156 11.16 3.87 12.08
C LYS A 156 11.48 2.95 13.24
N ALA A 157 10.45 2.51 13.96
CA ALA A 157 10.65 1.64 15.12
C ALA A 157 11.22 0.28 14.72
N ALA A 158 10.90 -0.19 13.53
CA ALA A 158 11.43 -1.44 13.01
C ALA A 158 12.90 -1.34 12.59
N GLY A 159 13.47 -0.16 12.62
CA GLY A 159 14.87 0.04 12.23
C GLY A 159 15.11 0.01 10.74
N LEU A 160 14.06 0.17 9.93
CA LEU A 160 14.22 0.20 8.49
C LEU A 160 14.82 1.54 8.06
N PRO A 161 15.53 1.58 6.93
CA PRO A 161 16.24 2.80 6.53
C PRO A 161 15.30 3.98 6.27
N TRP A 162 15.66 5.13 6.82
CA TRP A 162 14.93 6.36 6.59
C TRP A 162 15.88 7.55 6.73
N ARG A 163 15.44 8.69 6.20
CA ARG A 163 16.27 9.90 6.23
C ARG A 163 15.41 11.13 6.40
N GLN A 164 16.04 12.21 6.84
CA GLN A 164 15.43 13.54 6.85
C GLN A 164 16.18 14.41 5.86
N SER A 165 15.51 15.41 5.34
CA SER A 165 16.14 16.33 4.39
C SER A 165 16.61 17.60 5.08
#